data_3b42983919aff32297357e3ea6464a7c
#
_entry.id   3b42983919aff32297357e3ea6464a7c
#
_cell.length_a   1.000
_cell.length_b   1.000
_cell.length_c   1.000
_cell.angle_alpha   90.00
_cell.angle_beta   90.00
_cell.angle_gamma   90.00
#
_symmetry.space_group_name_H-M   'P 1'
#
loop_
_entity.id
_entity.type
_entity.pdbx_description
1 polymer ?
#
loop_
_entity_poly.entity_id
_entity_poly.type
_entity_poly.pdbx_seq_one_letter_code
_entity_poly.pdbx_strand_id
1 'polypeptide(L)'
;FGPDAGKFGFDPALYPSLRSNPARMLEGDHDVFGDGTVIVKRALGHTPGHQALYVKLPKTGNILLSGDLVHFTDNWTHKRVPGFNFDKEHSLRTMQEVEEFLRANHATLWIQHDLEQNTGIRHAPAYYE
;
A
#
# COMPACT_ATOMS: atom_id res chain seq x y z
N PHE A 1 -1.92 12.32 -13.68
CA PHE A 1 -1.97 13.35 -14.73
C PHE A 1 -3.40 13.74 -15.14
N GLY A 2 -4.42 13.38 -14.37
CA GLY A 2 -5.81 13.78 -14.65
C GLY A 2 -6.03 15.29 -14.40
N PRO A 3 -7.14 15.85 -14.91
CA PRO A 3 -7.44 17.29 -14.78
C PRO A 3 -7.59 17.74 -13.32
N ASP A 4 -7.86 16.82 -12.42
CA ASP A 4 -8.05 17.10 -10.99
C ASP A 4 -6.82 16.79 -10.12
N ALA A 5 -5.67 16.44 -10.72
CA ALA A 5 -4.47 16.06 -9.97
C ALA A 5 -4.09 17.09 -8.90
N GLY A 6 -4.11 18.39 -9.23
CA GLY A 6 -3.79 19.46 -8.28
C GLY A 6 -4.74 19.57 -7.09
N LYS A 7 -6.00 19.14 -7.24
CA LYS A 7 -6.97 19.15 -6.14
C LYS A 7 -6.61 18.11 -5.06
N PHE A 8 -5.85 17.08 -5.43
CA PHE A 8 -5.39 16.01 -4.54
C PHE A 8 -3.91 16.15 -4.16
N GLY A 9 -3.31 17.33 -4.37
CA GLY A 9 -1.91 17.59 -4.01
C GLY A 9 -0.87 16.99 -4.97
N PHE A 10 -1.28 16.46 -6.12
CA PHE A 10 -0.36 15.94 -7.12
C PHE A 10 0.11 17.06 -8.06
N ASP A 11 1.40 17.31 -8.12
CA ASP A 11 2.00 18.22 -9.08
C ASP A 11 2.68 17.44 -10.20
N PRO A 12 2.07 17.36 -11.41
CA PRO A 12 2.65 16.63 -12.53
C PRO A 12 4.02 17.16 -12.99
N ALA A 13 4.39 18.38 -12.62
CA ALA A 13 5.70 18.95 -12.93
C ALA A 13 6.85 18.26 -12.18
N LEU A 14 6.56 17.63 -11.05
CA LEU A 14 7.57 16.90 -10.26
C LEU A 14 7.97 15.54 -10.86
N TYR A 15 7.15 14.99 -11.76
CA TYR A 15 7.39 13.68 -12.38
C TYR A 15 7.02 13.65 -13.87
N PRO A 16 7.57 14.58 -14.68
CA PRO A 16 7.17 14.70 -16.10
C PRO A 16 7.49 13.44 -16.92
N SER A 17 8.53 12.70 -16.52
CA SER A 17 8.95 11.46 -17.21
C SER A 17 7.90 10.35 -17.19
N LEU A 18 6.97 10.36 -16.23
CA LEU A 18 5.88 9.38 -16.20
C LEU A 18 4.96 9.44 -17.42
N ARG A 19 4.93 10.57 -18.15
CA ARG A 19 4.14 10.70 -19.37
C ARG A 19 4.70 9.91 -20.55
N SER A 20 6.02 9.75 -20.57
CA SER A 20 6.74 9.05 -21.65
C SER A 20 7.09 7.61 -21.30
N ASN A 21 7.02 7.22 -20.04
CA ASN A 21 7.28 5.85 -19.63
C ASN A 21 6.09 4.94 -19.96
N PRO A 22 6.36 3.70 -20.37
CA PRO A 22 5.31 2.69 -20.47
C PRO A 22 4.56 2.57 -19.13
N ALA A 23 3.24 2.66 -19.18
CA ALA A 23 2.39 2.52 -18.00
C ALA A 23 1.36 1.40 -18.24
N ARG A 24 1.14 0.60 -17.21
CA ARG A 24 0.08 -0.42 -17.19
C ARG A 24 -0.98 0.00 -16.19
N MET A 25 -2.19 0.22 -16.67
CA MET A 25 -3.35 0.46 -15.83
C MET A 25 -3.84 -0.87 -15.27
N LEU A 26 -4.00 -0.93 -13.94
CA LEU A 26 -4.45 -2.13 -13.25
C LEU A 26 -5.88 -1.94 -12.72
N GLU A 27 -6.75 -2.91 -12.96
CA GLU A 27 -8.14 -2.91 -12.45
C GLU A 27 -8.32 -3.76 -11.19
N GLY A 28 -7.29 -4.48 -10.76
CA GLY A 28 -7.30 -5.38 -9.60
C GLY A 28 -5.91 -5.61 -9.06
N ASP A 29 -5.75 -6.71 -8.36
CA ASP A 29 -4.44 -7.18 -7.93
C ASP A 29 -3.61 -7.60 -9.14
N HIS A 30 -2.29 -7.40 -9.07
CA HIS A 30 -1.38 -7.76 -10.15
C HIS A 30 -0.15 -8.48 -9.61
N ASP A 31 0.02 -9.73 -10.05
CA ASP A 31 1.23 -10.51 -9.80
C ASP A 31 2.34 -10.01 -10.76
N VAL A 32 3.38 -9.41 -10.18
CA VAL A 32 4.44 -8.74 -10.95
C VAL A 32 5.25 -9.72 -11.79
N PHE A 33 5.54 -10.91 -11.24
CA PHE A 33 6.38 -11.93 -11.87
C PHE A 33 5.60 -13.16 -12.33
N GLY A 34 4.32 -13.26 -12.00
CA GLY A 34 3.46 -14.41 -12.34
C GLY A 34 3.72 -15.66 -11.49
N ASP A 35 4.44 -15.52 -10.37
CA ASP A 35 4.80 -16.61 -9.47
C ASP A 35 4.26 -16.43 -8.04
N GLY A 36 3.49 -15.38 -7.82
CA GLY A 36 2.87 -15.04 -6.54
C GLY A 36 3.85 -14.50 -5.49
N THR A 37 5.10 -14.17 -5.86
CA THR A 37 6.09 -13.67 -4.90
C THR A 37 5.96 -12.18 -4.63
N VAL A 38 5.54 -11.40 -5.62
CA VAL A 38 5.33 -9.96 -5.50
C VAL A 38 3.99 -9.59 -6.14
N ILE A 39 3.06 -9.09 -5.33
CA ILE A 39 1.73 -8.72 -5.78
C ILE A 39 1.47 -7.24 -5.45
N VAL A 40 1.20 -6.43 -6.49
CA VAL A 40 0.60 -5.11 -6.33
C VAL A 40 -0.88 -5.33 -6.02
N LYS A 41 -1.25 -5.02 -4.80
CA LYS A 41 -2.60 -5.25 -4.30
C LYS A 41 -3.43 -3.98 -4.39
N ARG A 42 -4.61 -4.09 -5.00
CA ARG A 42 -5.60 -3.02 -5.02
C ARG A 42 -6.01 -2.68 -3.57
N ALA A 43 -5.87 -1.41 -3.17
CA ALA A 43 -6.15 -0.95 -1.80
C ALA A 43 -6.78 0.45 -1.80
N LEU A 44 -7.93 0.60 -2.44
CA LEU A 44 -8.57 1.90 -2.68
C LEU A 44 -9.13 2.55 -1.43
N GLY A 45 -9.31 3.87 -1.49
CA GLY A 45 -9.99 4.66 -0.46
C GLY A 45 -9.18 5.86 0.01
N HIS A 46 -7.89 5.70 0.30
CA HIS A 46 -7.00 6.84 0.56
C HIS A 46 -6.94 7.74 -0.69
N THR A 47 -6.68 7.13 -1.83
CA THR A 47 -6.89 7.72 -3.16
C THR A 47 -7.68 6.74 -4.04
N PRO A 48 -8.23 7.21 -5.20
CA PRO A 48 -8.95 6.34 -6.13
C PRO A 48 -8.13 5.21 -6.72
N GLY A 49 -6.80 5.36 -6.76
CA GLY A 49 -5.88 4.37 -7.34
C GLY A 49 -4.89 3.80 -6.33
N HIS A 50 -5.14 3.93 -5.04
CA HIS A 50 -4.19 3.49 -4.01
C HIS A 50 -3.93 1.98 -4.08
N GLN A 51 -2.67 1.60 -3.86
CA GLN A 51 -2.18 0.23 -3.91
C GLN A 51 -1.28 -0.06 -2.71
N ALA A 52 -1.29 -1.31 -2.26
CA ALA A 52 -0.35 -1.88 -1.30
C ALA A 52 0.56 -2.88 -2.01
N LEU A 53 1.66 -3.27 -1.40
CA LEU A 53 2.60 -4.22 -2.00
C LEU A 53 2.77 -5.44 -1.09
N TYR A 54 2.38 -6.61 -1.60
CA TYR A 54 2.62 -7.88 -0.95
C TYR A 54 3.90 -8.52 -1.49
N VAL A 55 4.74 -9.03 -0.57
CA VAL A 55 6.00 -9.68 -0.91
C VAL A 55 6.17 -10.95 -0.08
N LYS A 56 6.51 -12.06 -0.73
CA LYS A 56 6.93 -13.30 -0.07
C LYS A 56 8.45 -13.32 0.03
N LEU A 57 8.96 -13.42 1.24
CA LEU A 57 10.39 -13.52 1.50
C LEU A 57 10.69 -14.91 2.08
N PRO A 58 11.64 -15.67 1.51
CA PRO A 58 11.87 -17.07 1.88
C PRO A 58 12.18 -17.32 3.36
N LYS A 59 12.89 -16.39 3.99
CA LYS A 59 13.29 -16.51 5.41
C LYS A 59 12.47 -15.62 6.35
N THR A 60 12.03 -14.47 5.88
CA THR A 60 11.30 -13.51 6.71
C THR A 60 9.81 -13.83 6.78
N GLY A 61 9.28 -14.50 5.74
CA GLY A 61 7.87 -14.76 5.57
C GLY A 61 7.17 -13.69 4.73
N ASN A 62 5.85 -13.69 4.78
CA ASN A 62 5.03 -12.85 3.92
C ASN A 62 4.81 -11.47 4.55
N ILE A 63 5.00 -10.42 3.78
CA ILE A 63 4.87 -9.02 4.22
C ILE A 63 3.90 -8.29 3.29
N LEU A 64 3.06 -7.44 3.85
CA LEU A 64 2.28 -6.45 3.11
C LEU A 64 2.74 -5.04 3.54
N LEU A 65 3.29 -4.29 2.61
CA LEU A 65 3.59 -2.86 2.76
C LEU A 65 2.31 -2.08 2.52
N SER A 66 1.81 -1.38 3.55
CA SER A 66 0.47 -0.79 3.54
C SER A 66 0.26 0.34 2.53
N GLY A 67 1.34 1.05 2.14
CA GLY A 67 1.16 2.40 1.59
C GLY A 67 0.37 3.25 2.59
N ASP A 68 -0.48 4.12 2.07
CA ASP A 68 -1.33 5.00 2.87
C ASP A 68 -2.73 4.40 3.16
N LEU A 69 -2.88 3.06 3.03
CA LEU A 69 -4.07 2.37 3.51
C LEU A 69 -4.31 2.66 4.99
N VAL A 70 -3.21 2.71 5.74
CA VAL A 70 -3.21 3.01 7.17
C VAL A 70 -1.88 3.68 7.56
N HIS A 71 -1.93 4.62 8.52
CA HIS A 71 -0.76 5.41 8.89
C HIS A 71 -0.12 4.97 10.22
N PHE A 72 -0.91 4.39 11.13
CA PHE A 72 -0.43 3.97 12.45
C PHE A 72 -1.09 2.66 12.88
N THR A 73 -0.40 1.89 13.70
CA THR A 73 -0.91 0.65 14.30
C THR A 73 -2.22 0.89 15.08
N ASP A 74 -2.35 2.03 15.77
CA ASP A 74 -3.59 2.41 16.43
C ASP A 74 -4.76 2.58 15.46
N ASN A 75 -4.50 3.21 14.30
CA ASN A 75 -5.51 3.33 13.23
C ASN A 75 -5.95 1.97 12.68
N TRP A 76 -4.99 1.06 12.51
CA TRP A 76 -5.28 -0.31 12.05
C TRP A 76 -6.14 -1.06 13.06
N THR A 77 -5.74 -1.02 14.32
CA THR A 77 -6.42 -1.74 15.42
C THR A 77 -7.86 -1.27 15.61
N HIS A 78 -8.07 0.05 15.56
CA HIS A 78 -9.39 0.64 15.82
C HIS A 78 -10.19 0.96 14.56
N LYS A 79 -9.71 0.54 13.37
CA LYS A 79 -10.34 0.80 12.07
C LYS A 79 -10.66 2.28 11.87
N ARG A 80 -9.66 3.14 12.11
CA ARG A 80 -9.75 4.58 11.94
C ARG A 80 -9.06 5.02 10.65
N VAL A 81 -9.69 5.93 9.94
CA VAL A 81 -9.14 6.51 8.71
C VAL A 81 -9.06 8.03 8.79
N PRO A 82 -8.05 8.66 8.16
CA PRO A 82 -7.92 10.11 8.14
C PRO A 82 -9.15 10.80 7.52
N GLY A 83 -9.40 12.03 8.01
CA GLY A 83 -10.51 12.86 7.50
C GLY A 83 -10.34 13.29 6.04
N PHE A 84 -9.11 13.31 5.54
CA PHE A 84 -8.74 13.70 4.19
C PHE A 84 -8.74 12.56 3.17
N ASN A 85 -9.01 11.31 3.57
CA ASN A 85 -9.13 10.21 2.60
C ASN A 85 -10.20 10.52 1.56
N PHE A 86 -9.94 10.15 0.32
CA PHE A 86 -10.85 10.35 -0.81
C PHE A 86 -12.22 9.70 -0.56
N ASP A 87 -12.22 8.46 -0.04
CA ASP A 87 -13.43 7.71 0.33
C ASP A 87 -13.18 6.94 1.62
N LYS A 88 -13.78 7.41 2.71
CA LYS A 88 -13.63 6.81 4.04
C LYS A 88 -14.27 5.45 4.15
N GLU A 89 -15.45 5.28 3.59
CA GLU A 89 -16.17 4.01 3.64
C GLU A 89 -15.43 2.94 2.84
N HIS A 90 -14.92 3.31 1.67
CA HIS A 90 -14.09 2.42 0.87
C HIS A 90 -12.80 2.07 1.62
N SER A 91 -12.12 3.04 2.25
CA SER A 91 -10.94 2.77 3.06
C SER A 91 -11.21 1.74 4.16
N LEU A 92 -12.33 1.84 4.86
CA LEU A 92 -12.70 0.88 5.89
C LEU A 92 -13.00 -0.52 5.33
N ARG A 93 -13.68 -0.61 4.19
CA ARG A 93 -13.88 -1.90 3.49
C ARG A 93 -12.55 -2.51 3.07
N THR A 94 -11.67 -1.70 2.48
CA THR A 94 -10.32 -2.15 2.08
C THR A 94 -9.50 -2.65 3.28
N MET A 95 -9.60 -1.99 4.44
CA MET A 95 -8.93 -2.47 5.66
C MET A 95 -9.44 -3.86 6.08
N GLN A 96 -10.74 -4.13 5.94
CA GLN A 96 -11.31 -5.45 6.23
C GLN A 96 -10.83 -6.50 5.22
N GLU A 97 -10.89 -6.21 3.93
CA GLU A 97 -10.39 -7.08 2.86
C GLU A 97 -8.90 -7.42 3.04
N VAL A 98 -8.10 -6.43 3.41
CA VAL A 98 -6.67 -6.60 3.68
C VAL A 98 -6.45 -7.43 4.95
N GLU A 99 -7.24 -7.25 5.99
CA GLU A 99 -7.15 -8.07 7.21
C GLU A 99 -7.42 -9.56 6.93
N GLU A 100 -8.43 -9.85 6.10
CA GLU A 100 -8.71 -11.21 5.64
C GLU A 100 -7.56 -11.76 4.79
N PHE A 101 -7.02 -10.95 3.89
CA PHE A 101 -5.87 -11.33 3.07
C PHE A 101 -4.63 -11.63 3.92
N LEU A 102 -4.30 -10.80 4.90
CA LEU A 102 -3.18 -11.00 5.81
C LEU A 102 -3.32 -12.32 6.56
N ARG A 103 -4.53 -12.62 7.09
CA ARG A 103 -4.82 -13.86 7.80
C ARG A 103 -4.68 -15.08 6.89
N ALA A 104 -5.26 -15.03 5.69
CA ALA A 104 -5.24 -16.14 4.74
C ALA A 104 -3.82 -16.45 4.22
N ASN A 105 -2.96 -15.44 4.16
CA ASN A 105 -1.59 -15.57 3.66
C ASN A 105 -0.53 -15.62 4.77
N HIS A 106 -0.93 -15.63 6.06
CA HIS A 106 -0.01 -15.53 7.19
C HIS A 106 0.99 -14.37 7.03
N ALA A 107 0.51 -13.22 6.57
CA ALA A 107 1.33 -12.07 6.24
C ALA A 107 1.34 -11.04 7.39
N THR A 108 2.49 -10.38 7.56
CA THR A 108 2.68 -9.28 8.49
C THR A 108 2.44 -7.95 7.78
N LEU A 109 1.66 -7.06 8.41
CA LEU A 109 1.45 -5.70 7.91
C LEU A 109 2.61 -4.79 8.34
N TRP A 110 3.25 -4.15 7.37
CA TRP A 110 4.22 -3.08 7.61
C TRP A 110 3.62 -1.73 7.24
N ILE A 111 3.60 -0.82 8.21
CA ILE A 111 2.95 0.50 8.12
C ILE A 111 4.03 1.56 7.97
N GLN A 112 4.11 2.21 6.81
CA GLN A 112 5.21 3.12 6.46
C GLN A 112 5.31 4.35 7.37
N HIS A 113 4.18 4.85 7.88
CA HIS A 113 4.15 6.06 8.72
C HIS A 113 4.23 5.78 10.22
N ASP A 114 4.29 4.50 10.62
CA ASP A 114 4.35 4.11 12.02
C ASP A 114 5.80 4.09 12.52
N LEU A 115 6.19 5.15 13.23
CA LEU A 115 7.54 5.28 13.77
C LEU A 115 7.88 4.17 14.77
N GLU A 116 6.93 3.75 15.61
CA GLU A 116 7.15 2.72 16.61
C GLU A 116 7.44 1.37 15.92
N GLN A 117 6.60 0.99 14.93
CA GLN A 117 6.86 -0.21 14.14
C GLN A 117 8.19 -0.09 13.37
N ASN A 118 8.46 1.08 12.78
CA ASN A 118 9.67 1.32 11.98
C ASN A 118 10.95 1.17 12.79
N THR A 119 10.99 1.58 14.07
CA THR A 119 12.17 1.39 14.94
C THR A 119 12.49 -0.07 15.21
N GLY A 120 11.51 -0.97 15.10
CA GLY A 120 11.69 -2.42 15.22
C GLY A 120 12.13 -3.12 13.93
N ILE A 121 12.14 -2.40 12.80
CA ILE A 121 12.53 -2.94 11.50
C ILE A 121 14.04 -2.72 11.27
N ARG A 122 14.71 -3.71 10.69
CA ARG A 122 16.10 -3.56 10.27
C ARG A 122 16.22 -2.62 9.08
N HIS A 123 17.19 -1.71 9.14
CA HIS A 123 17.46 -0.73 8.06
C HIS A 123 18.76 -1.07 7.32
N ALA A 124 18.93 -0.48 6.13
CA ALA A 124 20.15 -0.61 5.35
C ALA A 124 21.41 -0.30 6.22
N PRO A 125 22.52 -1.08 6.04
CA PRO A 125 22.75 -2.07 4.98
C PRO A 125 22.15 -3.45 5.25
N ALA A 126 21.48 -3.68 6.37
CA ALA A 126 20.76 -4.93 6.61
C ALA A 126 19.53 -5.04 5.68
N TYR A 127 19.14 -6.27 5.39
CA TYR A 127 18.00 -6.55 4.49
C TYR A 127 17.18 -7.73 5.01
N TYR A 128 16.02 -7.90 4.41
CA TYR A 128 15.10 -9.02 4.63
C TYR A 128 15.12 -9.95 3.41
N GLU A 129 15.10 -11.24 3.64
CA GLU A 129 15.15 -12.29 2.61
C GLU A 129 14.19 -13.46 2.90
#